data_3d664b912f7e674e063d98e20227d4a6
#
_entry.id   3d664b912f7e674e063d98e20227d4a6
#
_cell.length_a   1.000
_cell.length_b   1.000
_cell.length_c   1.000
_cell.angle_alpha   90.00
_cell.angle_beta   90.00
_cell.angle_gamma   90.00
#
_symmetry.space_group_name_H-M   'P 1'
#
loop_
_entity.id
_entity.type
_entity.pdbx_description
1 polymer ?
#
loop_
_entity_poly.entity_id
_entity_poly.type
_entity_poly.pdbx_seq_one_letter_code
_entity_poly.pdbx_strand_id
1 'polypeptide(L)'
;MAFDKDILDELAISSAEYEVIVERLGREPNHLELGLFGSLWSEHCGYKHSKPLLKLFASDNPRLLVNPGEENAGVVDIGDGYAIVFKIESHNHPSAIEPYQGAATGIGGIVRDIFAMGARPIALLNSLRFGPLVNERNKYIFDGVVSGISGYGNCIGVPNIGGEVVFAECYSGNPLVNAMCIGLLRVDELVKATSGSSGNLLILAGSGTGKDGIHGASGLASRSFEDERELRPTVQVGNPFLEKILIESCLEVARSGKIDGMQDLGA
;
A
#
# COMPACT_ATOMS: atom_id res chain seq x y z
N MET A 1 -5.40 32.34 -6.62
CA MET A 1 -5.69 30.93 -6.25
C MET A 1 -7.18 30.87 -5.95
N ALA A 2 -7.89 29.92 -6.57
CA ALA A 2 -9.33 29.72 -6.31
C ALA A 2 -9.59 28.99 -4.97
N PHE A 3 -8.56 28.40 -4.38
CA PHE A 3 -8.62 27.68 -3.11
C PHE A 3 -7.78 28.37 -2.03
N ASP A 4 -8.32 28.37 -0.80
CA ASP A 4 -7.61 28.86 0.36
C ASP A 4 -6.44 27.95 0.73
N LYS A 5 -5.44 28.52 1.42
CA LYS A 5 -4.27 27.78 1.86
C LYS A 5 -4.63 26.58 2.76
N ASP A 6 -5.65 26.72 3.59
CA ASP A 6 -6.11 25.66 4.49
C ASP A 6 -6.57 24.40 3.73
N ILE A 7 -7.24 24.57 2.59
CA ILE A 7 -7.67 23.44 1.72
C ILE A 7 -6.44 22.77 1.07
N LEU A 8 -5.45 23.55 0.65
CA LEU A 8 -4.23 23.01 0.07
C LEU A 8 -3.42 22.24 1.12
N ASP A 9 -3.33 22.77 2.33
CA ASP A 9 -2.64 22.11 3.45
C ASP A 9 -3.38 20.83 3.86
N GLU A 10 -4.73 20.83 3.86
CA GLU A 10 -5.53 19.63 4.10
C GLU A 10 -5.26 18.52 3.08
N LEU A 11 -5.08 18.88 1.81
CA LEU A 11 -4.79 17.95 0.73
C LEU A 11 -3.29 17.68 0.54
N ALA A 12 -2.44 18.22 1.40
CA ALA A 12 -0.98 18.13 1.34
C ALA A 12 -0.40 18.60 -0.01
N ILE A 13 -1.00 19.63 -0.61
CA ILE A 13 -0.57 20.27 -1.86
C ILE A 13 0.11 21.60 -1.54
N SER A 14 1.36 21.75 -1.92
CA SER A 14 2.07 23.02 -1.81
C SER A 14 1.59 24.04 -2.86
N SER A 15 1.80 25.32 -2.59
CA SER A 15 1.45 26.38 -3.55
C SER A 15 2.16 26.19 -4.91
N ALA A 16 3.41 25.70 -4.91
CA ALA A 16 4.13 25.41 -6.14
C ALA A 16 3.52 24.25 -6.93
N GLU A 17 3.05 23.21 -6.26
CA GLU A 17 2.33 22.10 -6.89
C GLU A 17 1.00 22.56 -7.46
N TYR A 18 0.28 23.42 -6.74
CA TYR A 18 -0.95 24.02 -7.24
C TYR A 18 -0.75 24.80 -8.56
N GLU A 19 0.31 25.60 -8.66
CA GLU A 19 0.66 26.30 -9.88
C GLU A 19 0.90 25.33 -11.05
N VAL A 20 1.62 24.23 -10.80
CA VAL A 20 1.83 23.17 -11.81
C VAL A 20 0.53 22.49 -12.22
N ILE A 21 -0.40 22.28 -11.29
CA ILE A 21 -1.72 21.70 -11.58
C ILE A 21 -2.49 22.63 -12.54
N VAL A 22 -2.56 23.93 -12.21
CA VAL A 22 -3.22 24.93 -13.04
C VAL A 22 -2.60 25.01 -14.44
N GLU A 23 -1.26 25.02 -14.53
CA GLU A 23 -0.55 25.01 -15.80
C GLU A 23 -0.90 23.79 -16.65
N ARG A 24 -0.90 22.58 -16.06
CA ARG A 24 -1.18 21.34 -16.76
C ARG A 24 -2.64 21.20 -17.21
N LEU A 25 -3.58 21.70 -16.41
CA LEU A 25 -4.99 21.69 -16.76
C LEU A 25 -5.36 22.82 -17.74
N GLY A 26 -4.54 23.87 -17.82
CA GLY A 26 -4.86 25.10 -18.57
C GLY A 26 -6.00 25.90 -17.94
N ARG A 27 -6.39 25.59 -16.73
CA ARG A 27 -7.46 26.23 -15.94
C ARG A 27 -7.32 25.90 -14.45
N GLU A 28 -8.07 26.59 -13.62
CA GLU A 28 -8.20 26.23 -12.20
C GLU A 28 -8.85 24.83 -12.05
N PRO A 29 -8.33 23.97 -11.14
CA PRO A 29 -8.95 22.69 -10.82
C PRO A 29 -10.30 22.91 -10.10
N ASN A 30 -11.20 21.96 -10.21
CA ASN A 30 -12.33 21.89 -9.29
C ASN A 30 -11.91 21.13 -8.02
N HIS A 31 -12.78 21.09 -6.98
CA HIS A 31 -12.48 20.48 -5.71
C HIS A 31 -12.15 18.98 -5.81
N LEU A 32 -12.87 18.25 -6.66
CA LEU A 32 -12.61 16.82 -6.88
C LEU A 32 -11.26 16.60 -7.56
N GLU A 33 -10.94 17.37 -8.59
CA GLU A 33 -9.65 17.29 -9.29
C GLU A 33 -8.49 17.59 -8.33
N LEU A 34 -8.65 18.61 -7.48
CA LEU A 34 -7.64 18.94 -6.47
C LEU A 34 -7.42 17.79 -5.48
N GLY A 35 -8.50 17.14 -5.01
CA GLY A 35 -8.42 15.96 -4.17
C GLY A 35 -7.72 14.78 -4.85
N LEU A 36 -7.98 14.54 -6.14
CA LEU A 36 -7.29 13.52 -6.93
C LEU A 36 -5.81 13.82 -7.06
N PHE A 37 -5.41 15.07 -7.32
CA PHE A 37 -4.00 15.46 -7.34
C PHE A 37 -3.35 15.28 -5.97
N GLY A 38 -4.00 15.67 -4.87
CA GLY A 38 -3.50 15.48 -3.52
C GLY A 38 -3.19 14.01 -3.21
N SER A 39 -4.08 13.10 -3.57
CA SER A 39 -3.87 11.66 -3.41
C SER A 39 -2.77 11.12 -4.32
N LEU A 40 -2.87 11.35 -5.64
CA LEU A 40 -1.98 10.76 -6.63
C LEU A 40 -0.55 11.32 -6.57
N TRP A 41 -0.38 12.57 -6.13
CA TRP A 41 0.91 13.21 -5.96
C TRP A 41 1.48 13.09 -4.55
N SER A 42 0.80 12.38 -3.64
CA SER A 42 1.30 12.12 -2.29
C SER A 42 2.59 11.30 -2.31
N GLU A 43 3.31 11.27 -1.19
CA GLU A 43 4.45 10.36 -1.02
C GLU A 43 4.03 8.91 -1.14
N HIS A 44 2.81 8.56 -0.72
CA HIS A 44 2.29 7.20 -0.78
C HIS A 44 2.09 6.71 -2.23
N CYS A 45 1.39 7.49 -3.07
CA CYS A 45 1.09 7.09 -4.46
C CYS A 45 2.17 7.54 -5.46
N GLY A 46 2.65 8.77 -5.33
CA GLY A 46 3.53 9.42 -6.31
C GLY A 46 5.01 9.35 -5.95
N TYR A 47 5.36 8.91 -4.74
CA TYR A 47 6.75 8.90 -4.25
C TYR A 47 7.43 10.27 -4.42
N LYS A 48 6.70 11.38 -4.14
CA LYS A 48 7.12 12.73 -4.52
C LYS A 48 8.48 13.16 -3.97
N HIS A 49 8.88 12.63 -2.80
CA HIS A 49 10.17 12.90 -2.18
C HIS A 49 11.18 11.78 -2.39
N SER A 50 10.74 10.52 -2.37
CA SER A 50 11.63 9.34 -2.42
C SER A 50 11.98 8.89 -3.84
N LYS A 51 11.17 9.22 -4.85
CA LYS A 51 11.39 8.81 -6.25
C LYS A 51 12.82 9.10 -6.80
N PRO A 52 13.46 10.23 -6.49
CA PRO A 52 14.83 10.46 -6.91
C PRO A 52 15.83 9.47 -6.32
N LEU A 53 15.57 8.96 -5.11
CA LEU A 53 16.43 7.99 -4.42
C LEU A 53 16.27 6.58 -5.01
N LEU A 54 15.08 6.23 -5.53
CA LEU A 54 14.84 4.93 -6.16
C LEU A 54 15.74 4.71 -7.39
N LYS A 55 16.15 5.79 -8.06
CA LYS A 55 17.08 5.73 -9.20
C LYS A 55 18.50 5.29 -8.81
N LEU A 56 18.83 5.27 -7.52
CA LEU A 56 20.13 4.80 -7.02
C LEU A 56 20.21 3.28 -6.94
N PHE A 57 19.08 2.57 -7.00
CA PHE A 57 19.08 1.12 -7.05
C PHE A 57 19.43 0.63 -8.44
N ALA A 58 20.28 -0.40 -8.51
CA ALA A 58 20.63 -1.05 -9.77
C ALA A 58 19.40 -1.74 -10.37
N SER A 59 19.15 -1.51 -11.64
CA SER A 59 17.98 -2.03 -12.37
C SER A 59 18.34 -2.76 -13.67
N ASP A 60 19.61 -3.00 -13.93
CA ASP A 60 20.13 -3.59 -15.16
C ASP A 60 20.33 -5.12 -15.08
N ASN A 61 19.74 -5.79 -14.10
CA ASN A 61 19.85 -7.24 -13.94
C ASN A 61 18.88 -7.96 -14.89
N PRO A 62 19.35 -8.91 -15.73
CA PRO A 62 18.50 -9.64 -16.68
C PRO A 62 17.44 -10.54 -16.04
N ARG A 63 17.54 -10.80 -14.72
CA ARG A 63 16.52 -11.54 -13.97
C ARG A 63 15.37 -10.67 -13.49
N LEU A 64 15.49 -9.34 -13.59
CA LEU A 64 14.38 -8.44 -13.29
C LEU A 64 13.40 -8.47 -14.46
N LEU A 65 12.17 -8.92 -14.20
CA LEU A 65 11.10 -8.99 -15.19
C LEU A 65 10.24 -7.72 -15.22
N VAL A 66 10.38 -6.89 -14.19
CA VAL A 66 9.67 -5.62 -14.02
C VAL A 66 10.67 -4.59 -13.51
N ASN A 67 10.70 -3.41 -14.14
CA ASN A 67 11.59 -2.32 -13.72
C ASN A 67 11.06 -1.64 -12.45
N PRO A 68 11.93 -1.05 -11.63
CA PRO A 68 11.51 -0.30 -10.45
C PRO A 68 10.49 0.81 -10.79
N GLY A 69 9.32 0.76 -10.15
CA GLY A 69 8.23 1.73 -10.34
C GLY A 69 7.38 1.53 -11.60
N GLU A 70 7.55 0.41 -12.32
CA GLU A 70 6.73 0.06 -13.50
C GLU A 70 5.41 -0.59 -13.11
N GLU A 71 5.43 -1.46 -12.09
CA GLU A 71 4.28 -2.27 -11.65
C GLU A 71 4.10 -2.21 -10.13
N ASN A 72 3.08 -2.88 -9.61
CA ASN A 72 2.73 -2.89 -8.19
C ASN A 72 3.82 -3.50 -7.29
N ALA A 73 4.58 -4.47 -7.80
CA ALA A 73 5.60 -5.19 -7.05
C ALA A 73 6.82 -5.52 -7.90
N GLY A 74 7.95 -5.83 -7.26
CA GLY A 74 9.14 -6.33 -7.93
C GLY A 74 8.96 -7.78 -8.36
N VAL A 75 9.49 -8.14 -9.54
CA VAL A 75 9.42 -9.49 -10.09
C VAL A 75 10.80 -9.97 -10.50
N VAL A 76 11.24 -11.10 -9.93
CA VAL A 76 12.56 -11.68 -10.18
C VAL A 76 12.41 -13.11 -10.71
N ASP A 77 12.98 -13.38 -11.86
CA ASP A 77 13.11 -14.72 -12.41
C ASP A 77 14.04 -15.58 -11.54
N ILE A 78 13.52 -16.70 -11.06
CA ILE A 78 14.28 -17.66 -10.25
C ILE A 78 14.70 -18.90 -11.02
N GLY A 79 14.40 -18.99 -12.32
CA GLY A 79 14.67 -20.12 -13.21
C GLY A 79 13.49 -21.07 -13.34
N ASP A 80 13.63 -22.04 -14.20
CA ASP A 80 12.64 -23.10 -14.50
C ASP A 80 11.23 -22.58 -14.85
N GLY A 81 11.13 -21.36 -15.36
CA GLY A 81 9.87 -20.70 -15.74
C GLY A 81 9.08 -20.15 -14.56
N TYR A 82 9.71 -19.98 -13.39
CA TYR A 82 9.11 -19.39 -12.20
C TYR A 82 9.73 -18.03 -11.85
N ALA A 83 8.91 -17.17 -11.23
CA ALA A 83 9.34 -15.90 -10.69
C ALA A 83 8.80 -15.69 -9.27
N ILE A 84 9.57 -14.97 -8.47
CA ILE A 84 9.15 -14.43 -7.18
C ILE A 84 8.65 -13.01 -7.42
N VAL A 85 7.46 -12.72 -6.90
CA VAL A 85 6.88 -11.38 -6.80
C VAL A 85 6.95 -10.94 -5.34
N PHE A 86 7.46 -9.75 -5.08
CA PHE A 86 7.59 -9.26 -3.71
C PHE A 86 7.45 -7.75 -3.63
N LYS A 87 6.89 -7.32 -2.51
CA LYS A 87 6.77 -5.91 -2.15
C LYS A 87 6.88 -5.76 -0.63
N ILE A 88 7.45 -4.64 -0.22
CA ILE A 88 7.47 -4.19 1.18
C ILE A 88 6.89 -2.78 1.24
N GLU A 89 6.01 -2.57 2.20
CA GLU A 89 5.41 -1.27 2.48
C GLU A 89 5.40 -0.98 3.98
N SER A 90 5.42 0.32 4.32
CA SER A 90 5.26 0.76 5.71
C SER A 90 3.83 1.22 5.97
N HIS A 91 3.27 0.74 7.08
CA HIS A 91 1.94 1.13 7.55
C HIS A 91 2.02 1.70 8.98
N ASN A 92 2.88 2.71 9.16
CA ASN A 92 3.32 3.22 10.46
C ASN A 92 2.24 4.03 11.18
N HIS A 93 1.79 5.12 10.57
CA HIS A 93 0.84 6.06 11.17
C HIS A 93 -0.52 5.43 11.47
N PRO A 94 -1.12 4.63 10.57
CA PRO A 94 -2.33 3.89 10.90
C PRO A 94 -2.15 2.97 12.11
N SER A 95 -0.98 2.33 12.22
CA SER A 95 -0.65 1.45 13.34
C SER A 95 -0.39 2.22 14.65
N ALA A 96 0.07 3.47 14.60
CA ALA A 96 0.17 4.32 15.77
C ALA A 96 -1.20 4.69 16.34
N ILE A 97 -2.19 4.92 15.47
CA ILE A 97 -3.54 5.37 15.82
C ILE A 97 -4.40 4.20 16.28
N GLU A 98 -4.51 3.17 15.45
CA GLU A 98 -5.31 1.95 15.69
C GLU A 98 -4.45 0.72 15.37
N PRO A 99 -3.64 0.22 16.31
CA PRO A 99 -2.57 -0.72 16.05
C PRO A 99 -3.00 -2.01 15.36
N TYR A 100 -4.15 -2.57 15.78
CA TYR A 100 -4.67 -3.81 15.18
C TYR A 100 -5.07 -3.58 13.72
N GLN A 101 -5.95 -2.61 13.46
CA GLN A 101 -6.46 -2.37 12.11
C GLN A 101 -5.39 -1.79 11.19
N GLY A 102 -4.54 -0.90 11.72
CA GLY A 102 -3.43 -0.34 10.96
C GLY A 102 -2.46 -1.41 10.45
N ALA A 103 -2.08 -2.35 11.29
CA ALA A 103 -1.20 -3.45 10.89
C ALA A 103 -1.92 -4.50 10.02
N ALA A 104 -3.18 -4.79 10.33
CA ALA A 104 -4.01 -5.71 9.54
C ALA A 104 -4.17 -5.22 8.10
N THR A 105 -4.50 -3.94 7.90
CA THR A 105 -4.60 -3.34 6.57
C THR A 105 -3.26 -3.24 5.85
N GLY A 106 -2.17 -3.06 6.59
CA GLY A 106 -0.82 -3.14 6.02
C GLY A 106 -0.54 -4.50 5.37
N ILE A 107 -0.96 -5.60 6.03
CA ILE A 107 -0.87 -6.94 5.44
C ILE A 107 -1.82 -7.06 4.23
N GLY A 108 -3.05 -6.57 4.32
CA GLY A 108 -4.01 -6.62 3.23
C GLY A 108 -3.51 -5.90 1.98
N GLY A 109 -3.01 -4.67 2.12
CA GLY A 109 -2.45 -3.91 1.00
C GLY A 109 -1.30 -4.61 0.31
N ILE A 110 -0.33 -5.12 1.09
CA ILE A 110 0.84 -5.78 0.52
C ILE A 110 0.53 -7.11 -0.17
N VAL A 111 -0.45 -7.84 0.32
CA VAL A 111 -0.92 -9.10 -0.29
C VAL A 111 -1.67 -8.83 -1.59
N ARG A 112 -2.45 -7.75 -1.61
CA ARG A 112 -3.22 -7.31 -2.78
C ARG A 112 -2.34 -6.99 -3.98
N ASP A 113 -1.23 -6.27 -3.76
CA ASP A 113 -0.23 -6.00 -4.79
C ASP A 113 0.33 -7.28 -5.42
N ILE A 114 0.51 -8.32 -4.63
CA ILE A 114 1.07 -9.58 -5.10
C ILE A 114 0.08 -10.34 -5.98
N PHE A 115 -1.16 -10.55 -5.53
CA PHE A 115 -2.10 -11.31 -6.33
C PHE A 115 -2.66 -10.52 -7.52
N ALA A 116 -2.65 -9.18 -7.48
CA ALA A 116 -2.98 -8.35 -8.64
C ALA A 116 -2.02 -8.58 -9.82
N MET A 117 -0.81 -9.04 -9.55
CA MET A 117 0.15 -9.44 -10.59
C MET A 117 0.06 -10.91 -11.01
N GLY A 118 -0.98 -11.63 -10.58
CA GLY A 118 -1.17 -13.05 -10.88
C GLY A 118 -0.37 -14.00 -9.97
N ALA A 119 0.38 -13.48 -9.01
CA ALA A 119 1.20 -14.29 -8.12
C ALA A 119 0.41 -14.79 -6.91
N ARG A 120 0.61 -16.05 -6.52
CA ARG A 120 0.05 -16.59 -5.28
C ARG A 120 0.87 -16.13 -4.09
N PRO A 121 0.29 -15.40 -3.13
CA PRO A 121 0.95 -15.07 -1.87
C PRO A 121 1.33 -16.36 -1.12
N ILE A 122 2.58 -16.49 -0.71
CA ILE A 122 3.10 -17.71 -0.05
C ILE A 122 3.75 -17.44 1.29
N ALA A 123 4.20 -16.21 1.55
CA ALA A 123 4.90 -15.87 2.78
C ALA A 123 4.79 -14.37 3.11
N LEU A 124 4.74 -14.09 4.41
CA LEU A 124 4.84 -12.76 4.99
C LEU A 124 6.15 -12.64 5.79
N LEU A 125 6.77 -11.48 5.72
CA LEU A 125 7.91 -11.08 6.55
C LEU A 125 7.66 -9.65 7.03
N ASN A 126 8.14 -9.34 8.26
CA ASN A 126 7.92 -8.01 8.79
C ASN A 126 9.21 -7.44 9.39
N SER A 127 9.43 -6.15 9.21
CA SER A 127 10.50 -5.42 9.86
C SER A 127 9.86 -4.37 10.76
N LEU A 128 9.86 -4.63 12.07
CA LEU A 128 9.08 -3.89 13.05
C LEU A 128 10.00 -3.11 13.99
N ARG A 129 9.62 -1.88 14.29
CA ARG A 129 10.33 -1.00 15.23
C ARG A 129 9.33 -0.39 16.21
N PHE A 130 9.62 -0.50 17.50
CA PHE A 130 8.79 0.00 18.59
C PHE A 130 9.60 0.76 19.63
N GLY A 131 8.94 1.61 20.40
CA GLY A 131 9.51 2.13 21.63
C GLY A 131 9.67 1.03 22.69
N PRO A 132 10.46 1.28 23.77
CA PRO A 132 10.66 0.33 24.85
C PRO A 132 9.34 -0.11 25.49
N LEU A 133 9.19 -1.42 25.74
CA LEU A 133 7.97 -2.01 26.31
C LEU A 133 7.78 -1.72 27.82
N VAL A 134 8.59 -0.88 28.41
CA VAL A 134 8.34 -0.34 29.77
C VAL A 134 7.20 0.68 29.80
N ASN A 135 6.86 1.26 28.65
CA ASN A 135 5.78 2.22 28.47
C ASN A 135 4.50 1.48 28.06
N GLU A 136 3.39 1.73 28.75
CA GLU A 136 2.10 1.06 28.52
C GLU A 136 1.54 1.37 27.11
N ARG A 137 1.75 2.57 26.58
CA ARG A 137 1.35 2.90 25.20
C ARG A 137 2.14 2.07 24.18
N ASN A 138 3.45 1.89 24.37
CA ASN A 138 4.28 1.08 23.48
C ASN A 138 3.89 -0.40 23.54
N LYS A 139 3.52 -0.92 24.73
CA LYS A 139 2.98 -2.28 24.86
C LYS A 139 1.67 -2.43 24.08
N TYR A 140 0.73 -1.50 24.26
CA TYR A 140 -0.54 -1.50 23.54
C TYR A 140 -0.34 -1.50 22.02
N ILE A 141 0.57 -0.65 21.52
CA ILE A 141 0.89 -0.59 20.09
C ILE A 141 1.50 -1.92 19.63
N PHE A 142 2.48 -2.44 20.36
CA PHE A 142 3.13 -3.71 20.03
C PHE A 142 2.15 -4.88 19.97
N ASP A 143 1.34 -5.05 21.00
CA ASP A 143 0.35 -6.13 21.09
C ASP A 143 -0.70 -6.03 19.98
N GLY A 144 -1.17 -4.82 19.68
CA GLY A 144 -2.12 -4.56 18.61
C GLY A 144 -1.55 -4.87 17.23
N VAL A 145 -0.34 -4.40 16.95
CA VAL A 145 0.35 -4.64 15.67
C VAL A 145 0.57 -6.13 15.43
N VAL A 146 1.14 -6.82 16.41
CA VAL A 146 1.40 -8.28 16.29
C VAL A 146 0.09 -9.05 16.12
N SER A 147 -0.95 -8.69 16.86
CA SER A 147 -2.28 -9.30 16.74
C SER A 147 -2.93 -9.03 15.40
N GLY A 148 -2.79 -7.82 14.84
CA GLY A 148 -3.31 -7.45 13.53
C GLY A 148 -2.65 -8.25 12.40
N ILE A 149 -1.32 -8.32 12.40
CA ILE A 149 -0.53 -9.13 11.45
C ILE A 149 -0.94 -10.61 11.53
N SER A 150 -0.98 -11.15 12.74
CA SER A 150 -1.33 -12.55 12.98
C SER A 150 -2.76 -12.87 12.55
N GLY A 151 -3.72 -12.04 12.98
CA GLY A 151 -5.14 -12.23 12.67
C GLY A 151 -5.41 -12.21 11.16
N TYR A 152 -4.78 -11.27 10.46
CA TYR A 152 -4.95 -11.17 9.01
C TYR A 152 -4.28 -12.34 8.27
N GLY A 153 -3.00 -12.58 8.54
CA GLY A 153 -2.23 -13.66 7.91
C GLY A 153 -2.87 -15.04 8.11
N ASN A 154 -3.33 -15.34 9.33
CA ASN A 154 -4.03 -16.59 9.64
C ASN A 154 -5.35 -16.74 8.86
N CYS A 155 -6.13 -15.67 8.75
CA CYS A 155 -7.40 -15.70 8.04
C CYS A 155 -7.23 -15.96 6.54
N ILE A 156 -6.25 -15.31 5.89
CA ILE A 156 -5.96 -15.53 4.46
C ILE A 156 -5.15 -16.80 4.20
N GLY A 157 -4.58 -17.42 5.24
CA GLY A 157 -3.78 -18.64 5.15
C GLY A 157 -2.37 -18.43 4.59
N VAL A 158 -1.79 -17.24 4.80
CA VAL A 158 -0.40 -16.91 4.41
C VAL A 158 0.47 -16.84 5.66
N PRO A 159 1.48 -17.72 5.82
CA PRO A 159 2.29 -17.78 7.02
C PRO A 159 3.25 -16.59 7.12
N ASN A 160 3.44 -16.09 8.34
CA ASN A 160 4.56 -15.20 8.66
C ASN A 160 5.78 -16.05 8.99
N ILE A 161 6.81 -16.00 8.12
CA ILE A 161 7.97 -16.92 8.19
C ILE A 161 9.22 -16.25 8.73
N GLY A 162 9.23 -14.94 8.95
CA GLY A 162 10.42 -14.25 9.44
C GLY A 162 10.25 -12.73 9.50
N GLY A 163 11.39 -12.09 9.76
CA GLY A 163 11.48 -10.66 9.93
C GLY A 163 12.37 -10.29 11.11
N GLU A 164 12.20 -9.09 11.62
CA GLU A 164 12.93 -8.58 12.78
C GLU A 164 12.06 -7.65 13.63
N VAL A 165 12.38 -7.57 14.91
CA VAL A 165 11.77 -6.62 15.83
C VAL A 165 12.89 -5.88 16.58
N VAL A 166 12.82 -4.55 16.59
CA VAL A 166 13.80 -3.69 17.28
C VAL A 166 13.06 -2.72 18.20
N PHE A 167 13.62 -2.48 19.38
CA PHE A 167 13.09 -1.52 20.34
C PHE A 167 14.07 -0.37 20.54
N ALA A 168 13.62 0.87 20.32
CA ALA A 168 14.39 2.07 20.58
C ALA A 168 13.47 3.24 20.93
N GLU A 169 13.94 4.17 21.76
CA GLU A 169 13.13 5.28 22.26
C GLU A 169 12.57 6.18 21.16
N CYS A 170 13.31 6.33 20.07
CA CYS A 170 12.87 7.14 18.92
C CYS A 170 11.58 6.63 18.22
N TYR A 171 11.16 5.41 18.50
CA TYR A 171 9.91 4.82 17.98
C TYR A 171 8.77 4.83 18.99
N SER A 172 8.95 5.49 20.14
CA SER A 172 7.88 5.61 21.14
C SER A 172 6.69 6.37 20.58
N GLY A 173 5.49 5.76 20.64
CA GLY A 173 4.24 6.34 20.15
C GLY A 173 4.03 6.26 18.64
N ASN A 174 5.09 6.21 17.83
CA ASN A 174 5.01 6.08 16.36
C ASN A 174 5.93 4.96 15.85
N PRO A 175 5.42 3.73 15.75
CA PRO A 175 6.21 2.56 15.36
C PRO A 175 6.56 2.58 13.89
N LEU A 176 7.56 1.82 13.46
CA LEU A 176 7.69 1.40 12.08
C LEU A 176 7.10 0.00 11.92
N VAL A 177 6.11 -0.10 11.07
CA VAL A 177 5.42 -1.36 10.74
C VAL A 177 5.60 -1.61 9.25
N ASN A 178 6.68 -2.30 8.90
CA ASN A 178 6.97 -2.65 7.52
C ASN A 178 6.51 -4.08 7.28
N ALA A 179 5.53 -4.24 6.38
CA ALA A 179 5.00 -5.53 5.96
C ALA A 179 5.55 -5.88 4.58
N MET A 180 6.02 -7.10 4.42
CA MET A 180 6.47 -7.66 3.15
C MET A 180 5.68 -8.91 2.83
N CYS A 181 5.24 -9.04 1.58
CA CYS A 181 4.68 -10.26 1.05
C CYS A 181 5.54 -10.80 -0.09
N ILE A 182 5.69 -12.12 -0.12
CA ILE A 182 6.30 -12.85 -1.22
C ILE A 182 5.22 -13.70 -1.88
N GLY A 183 5.14 -13.64 -3.19
CA GLY A 183 4.32 -14.51 -4.03
C GLY A 183 5.15 -15.31 -5.02
N LEU A 184 4.55 -16.36 -5.53
CA LEU A 184 5.12 -17.22 -6.57
C LEU A 184 4.19 -17.26 -7.78
N LEU A 185 4.75 -17.14 -8.97
CA LEU A 185 4.01 -17.31 -10.22
C LEU A 185 4.88 -18.02 -11.27
N ARG A 186 4.22 -18.51 -12.32
CA ARG A 186 4.91 -18.85 -13.56
C ARG A 186 5.11 -17.56 -14.38
N VAL A 187 6.26 -17.43 -15.01
CA VAL A 187 6.62 -16.21 -15.77
C VAL A 187 5.57 -15.89 -16.85
N ASP A 188 5.00 -16.93 -17.46
CA ASP A 188 3.95 -16.82 -18.48
C ASP A 188 2.54 -16.44 -17.93
N GLU A 189 2.36 -16.43 -16.61
CA GLU A 189 1.13 -16.02 -15.91
C GLU A 189 1.20 -14.57 -15.35
N LEU A 190 2.29 -13.84 -15.61
CA LEU A 190 2.46 -12.49 -15.10
C LEU A 190 1.40 -11.53 -15.67
N VAL A 191 0.61 -10.94 -14.81
CA VAL A 191 -0.40 -9.92 -15.14
C VAL A 191 0.18 -8.54 -14.85
N LYS A 192 -0.05 -7.60 -15.76
CA LYS A 192 0.39 -6.19 -15.62
C LYS A 192 -0.79 -5.26 -15.38
N ALA A 193 -0.50 -4.09 -14.83
CA ALA A 193 -1.48 -3.01 -14.62
C ALA A 193 -1.76 -2.29 -15.95
N THR A 194 -2.65 -2.83 -16.75
CA THR A 194 -3.07 -2.23 -18.02
C THR A 194 -4.58 -2.34 -18.20
N SER A 195 -5.18 -1.35 -18.85
CA SER A 195 -6.59 -1.37 -19.26
C SER A 195 -6.79 -2.09 -20.61
N GLY A 196 -5.71 -2.53 -21.24
CA GLY A 196 -5.76 -3.18 -22.54
C GLY A 196 -6.18 -2.22 -23.67
N SER A 197 -7.09 -2.66 -24.53
CA SER A 197 -7.50 -1.94 -25.73
C SER A 197 -8.74 -1.08 -25.51
N SER A 198 -8.98 -0.11 -26.41
CA SER A 198 -10.21 0.67 -26.43
C SER A 198 -11.43 -0.23 -26.61
N GLY A 199 -12.41 -0.08 -25.75
CA GLY A 199 -13.64 -0.91 -25.73
C GLY A 199 -13.61 -2.01 -24.66
N ASN A 200 -12.50 -2.21 -23.97
CA ASN A 200 -12.43 -3.13 -22.83
C ASN A 200 -13.33 -2.67 -21.69
N LEU A 201 -13.85 -3.62 -20.95
CA LEU A 201 -14.62 -3.38 -19.74
C LEU A 201 -13.68 -3.29 -18.54
N LEU A 202 -13.90 -2.27 -17.70
CA LEU A 202 -13.27 -2.17 -16.39
C LEU A 202 -14.24 -2.74 -15.36
N ILE A 203 -13.79 -3.76 -14.62
CA ILE A 203 -14.58 -4.44 -13.59
C ILE A 203 -13.99 -4.13 -12.23
N LEU A 204 -14.78 -3.51 -11.37
CA LEU A 204 -14.42 -3.31 -9.96
C LEU A 204 -14.84 -4.53 -9.15
N ALA A 205 -13.89 -5.21 -8.53
CA ALA A 205 -14.11 -6.36 -7.65
C ALA A 205 -13.64 -6.04 -6.23
N GLY A 206 -14.50 -6.27 -5.23
CA GLY A 206 -14.18 -6.00 -3.84
C GLY A 206 -15.41 -5.78 -2.98
N SER A 207 -15.20 -5.24 -1.78
CA SER A 207 -16.30 -4.86 -0.88
C SER A 207 -16.93 -3.53 -1.29
N GLY A 208 -18.16 -3.30 -0.83
CA GLY A 208 -18.72 -1.95 -0.82
C GLY A 208 -17.84 -1.04 0.05
N THR A 209 -17.46 0.12 -0.49
CA THR A 209 -16.64 1.08 0.25
C THR A 209 -17.51 1.94 1.17
N GLY A 210 -17.06 2.07 2.44
CA GLY A 210 -17.57 3.07 3.40
C GLY A 210 -16.82 4.38 3.29
N LYS A 211 -16.93 5.19 4.34
CA LYS A 211 -16.14 6.43 4.48
C LYS A 211 -14.84 6.23 5.26
N ASP A 212 -14.66 5.05 5.87
CA ASP A 212 -13.47 4.73 6.65
C ASP A 212 -12.27 4.59 5.72
N GLY A 213 -11.16 5.18 6.09
CA GLY A 213 -9.93 5.13 5.32
C GLY A 213 -9.82 6.14 4.17
N ILE A 214 -10.81 7.02 3.98
CA ILE A 214 -10.69 8.12 3.00
C ILE A 214 -9.50 9.01 3.41
N HIS A 215 -8.56 9.22 2.49
CA HIS A 215 -7.27 9.88 2.74
C HIS A 215 -6.44 9.24 3.88
N GLY A 216 -6.73 8.00 4.28
CA GLY A 216 -6.03 7.34 5.37
C GLY A 216 -4.53 7.25 5.15
N ALA A 217 -4.09 6.53 4.14
CA ALA A 217 -2.67 6.36 3.85
C ALA A 217 -2.02 7.67 3.35
N SER A 218 -2.63 8.33 2.35
CA SER A 218 -2.09 9.55 1.75
C SER A 218 -2.11 10.75 2.70
N GLY A 219 -3.19 10.92 3.47
CA GLY A 219 -3.33 12.01 4.43
C GLY A 219 -2.47 11.83 5.68
N LEU A 220 -2.44 10.62 6.25
CA LEU A 220 -1.64 10.32 7.45
C LEU A 220 -0.13 10.36 7.19
N ALA A 221 0.32 9.97 6.00
CA ALA A 221 1.73 10.04 5.64
C ALA A 221 2.29 11.47 5.57
N SER A 222 1.43 12.47 5.47
CA SER A 222 1.81 13.87 5.26
C SER A 222 1.56 14.78 6.47
N ARG A 223 1.10 14.23 7.61
CA ARG A 223 0.71 15.01 8.81
C ARG A 223 1.58 14.66 10.02
N SER A 224 1.78 15.66 10.90
CA SER A 224 2.29 15.46 12.26
C SER A 224 1.15 15.09 13.21
N PHE A 225 1.43 14.22 14.19
CA PHE A 225 0.44 13.76 15.17
C PHE A 225 0.29 14.77 16.31
N GLU A 226 -0.82 15.50 16.35
CA GLU A 226 -1.17 16.35 17.50
C GLU A 226 -2.45 15.85 18.22
N ASP A 227 -3.35 15.12 17.56
CA ASP A 227 -4.56 14.55 18.18
C ASP A 227 -4.97 13.19 17.59
N GLU A 228 -4.54 12.10 18.25
CA GLU A 228 -4.72 10.72 17.77
C GLU A 228 -6.19 10.25 17.74
N ARG A 229 -7.05 10.80 18.62
CA ARG A 229 -8.43 10.30 18.76
C ARG A 229 -9.34 10.74 17.63
N GLU A 230 -9.13 11.93 17.09
CA GLU A 230 -9.90 12.46 15.97
C GLU A 230 -9.54 11.77 14.65
N LEU A 231 -8.38 11.12 14.57
CA LEU A 231 -7.88 10.45 13.36
C LEU A 231 -8.31 8.98 13.22
N ARG A 232 -8.96 8.39 14.23
CA ARG A 232 -9.39 6.97 14.15
C ARG A 232 -10.28 6.65 12.96
N PRO A 233 -11.24 7.49 12.54
CA PRO A 233 -12.07 7.21 11.36
C PRO A 233 -11.28 7.18 10.04
N THR A 234 -10.05 7.71 10.02
CA THR A 234 -9.19 7.68 8.82
C THR A 234 -8.45 6.36 8.66
N VAL A 235 -8.44 5.50 9.67
CA VAL A 235 -7.83 4.17 9.58
C VAL A 235 -8.80 3.22 8.92
N GLN A 236 -8.36 2.61 7.83
CA GLN A 236 -9.14 1.60 7.11
C GLN A 236 -9.31 0.33 7.96
N VAL A 237 -10.50 -0.27 7.90
CA VAL A 237 -10.78 -1.58 8.54
C VAL A 237 -10.49 -2.70 7.56
N GLY A 238 -9.60 -3.62 7.93
CA GLY A 238 -9.25 -4.76 7.11
C GLY A 238 -10.34 -5.84 7.09
N ASN A 239 -10.58 -6.45 5.92
CA ASN A 239 -11.49 -7.58 5.76
C ASN A 239 -10.74 -8.79 5.18
N PRO A 240 -10.02 -9.56 6.01
CA PRO A 240 -9.20 -10.68 5.54
C PRO A 240 -10.03 -11.84 4.97
N PHE A 241 -11.29 -12.01 5.43
CA PHE A 241 -12.17 -13.02 4.87
C PHE A 241 -12.50 -12.73 3.39
N LEU A 242 -12.89 -11.50 3.09
CA LEU A 242 -13.17 -11.11 1.70
C LEU A 242 -11.89 -11.14 0.86
N GLU A 243 -10.78 -10.70 1.40
CA GLU A 243 -9.51 -10.74 0.67
C GLU A 243 -9.07 -12.17 0.34
N LYS A 244 -9.33 -13.14 1.23
CA LYS A 244 -9.12 -14.55 0.90
C LYS A 244 -9.92 -14.99 -0.32
N ILE A 245 -11.18 -14.57 -0.41
CA ILE A 245 -12.02 -14.86 -1.58
C ILE A 245 -11.46 -14.18 -2.83
N LEU A 246 -11.01 -12.92 -2.72
CA LEU A 246 -10.41 -12.17 -3.83
C LEU A 246 -9.11 -12.82 -4.30
N ILE A 247 -8.24 -13.28 -3.41
CA ILE A 247 -7.02 -14.02 -3.78
C ILE A 247 -7.36 -15.18 -4.71
N GLU A 248 -8.28 -16.05 -4.31
CA GLU A 248 -8.62 -17.23 -5.10
C GLU A 248 -9.29 -16.85 -6.43
N SER A 249 -10.25 -15.92 -6.40
CA SER A 249 -10.98 -15.50 -7.59
C SER A 249 -10.09 -14.77 -8.59
N CYS A 250 -9.24 -13.84 -8.13
CA CYS A 250 -8.35 -13.08 -8.99
C CYS A 250 -7.28 -13.97 -9.63
N LEU A 251 -6.74 -14.92 -8.89
CA LEU A 251 -5.77 -15.89 -9.43
C LEU A 251 -6.41 -16.83 -10.47
N GLU A 252 -7.66 -17.24 -10.27
CA GLU A 252 -8.41 -18.03 -11.26
C GLU A 252 -8.66 -17.21 -12.55
N VAL A 253 -9.09 -15.95 -12.38
CA VAL A 253 -9.32 -15.03 -13.51
C VAL A 253 -8.01 -14.75 -14.26
N ALA A 254 -6.92 -14.49 -13.56
CA ALA A 254 -5.59 -14.30 -14.17
C ALA A 254 -5.19 -15.47 -15.06
N ARG A 255 -5.33 -16.71 -14.55
CA ARG A 255 -5.00 -17.95 -15.31
C ARG A 255 -5.95 -18.24 -16.45
N SER A 256 -7.14 -17.67 -16.46
CA SER A 256 -8.12 -17.90 -17.53
C SER A 256 -7.69 -17.32 -18.89
N GLY A 257 -6.73 -16.37 -18.89
CA GLY A 257 -6.32 -15.63 -20.08
C GLY A 257 -7.41 -14.72 -20.65
N LYS A 258 -8.44 -14.39 -19.88
CA LYS A 258 -9.59 -13.56 -20.29
C LYS A 258 -9.48 -12.11 -19.88
N ILE A 259 -8.41 -11.74 -19.19
CA ILE A 259 -8.15 -10.35 -18.78
C ILE A 259 -6.89 -9.84 -19.45
N ASP A 260 -6.87 -8.57 -19.78
CA ASP A 260 -5.69 -7.87 -20.29
C ASP A 260 -4.80 -7.32 -19.18
N GLY A 261 -5.37 -7.05 -18.01
CA GLY A 261 -4.64 -6.53 -16.86
C GLY A 261 -5.45 -6.54 -15.58
N MET A 262 -4.76 -6.29 -14.48
CA MET A 262 -5.34 -6.17 -13.14
C MET A 262 -4.54 -5.13 -12.34
N GLN A 263 -5.25 -4.35 -11.55
CA GLN A 263 -4.67 -3.34 -10.66
C GLN A 263 -5.38 -3.38 -9.32
N ASP A 264 -4.64 -3.30 -8.23
CA ASP A 264 -5.23 -3.05 -6.93
C ASP A 264 -5.62 -1.57 -6.77
N LEU A 265 -6.50 -1.30 -5.83
CA LEU A 265 -6.93 0.05 -5.45
C LEU A 265 -6.64 0.24 -3.96
N GLY A 266 -5.46 0.69 -3.63
CA GLY A 266 -4.92 0.64 -2.28
C GLY A 266 -4.86 1.95 -1.51
N ALA A 267 -5.00 3.12 -2.12
CA ALA A 267 -4.79 4.40 -1.45
C ALA A 267 -5.94 5.37 -1.63
#